data_4d354cf30095b7df694b59fa72f777f4
#
_entry.id   4d354cf30095b7df694b59fa72f777f4
#
_cell.length_a   1.000
_cell.length_b   1.000
_cell.length_c   1.000
_cell.angle_alpha   90.00
_cell.angle_beta   90.00
_cell.angle_gamma   90.00
#
_symmetry.space_group_name_H-M   'P 1'
#
loop_
_entity.id
_entity.type
_entity.pdbx_description
1 polymer ?
#
loop_
_entity_poly.entity_id
_entity_poly.type
_entity_poly.pdbx_seq_one_letter_code
_entity_poly.pdbx_strand_id
1 'polypeptide(L)'
;FQPTLDMLDAAGGADLDGLLIASPANPTGSMLREDELKQILEYCREKQIRYISDEIYHGITYGTEVATAAAFDANAVVINSFSKYYSMTGWRLGWMVLPEDMLRPVERLAQNLFISAPSLAQHAAIAAFECAEELDGNVARYARNRELLLAELPKVGLDEFAPADGAFYIYA
;
A
#
# COMPACT_ATOMS: atom_id res chain seq x y z
N PHE A 1 4.58 9.72 10.64
CA PHE A 1 3.49 9.79 9.66
C PHE A 1 2.76 8.44 9.47
N GLN A 2 3.26 7.37 10.07
CA GLN A 2 2.52 6.13 10.25
C GLN A 2 1.98 6.06 11.69
N PRO A 3 0.84 5.42 11.95
CA PRO A 3 0.29 5.32 13.29
C PRO A 3 1.17 4.45 14.19
N THR A 4 1.30 4.84 15.45
CA THR A 4 1.89 4.02 16.52
C THR A 4 0.78 3.43 17.39
N LEU A 5 1.10 2.41 18.19
CA LEU A 5 0.12 1.81 19.10
C LEU A 5 -0.43 2.84 20.11
N ASP A 6 0.43 3.72 20.63
CA ASP A 6 0.00 4.78 21.54
C ASP A 6 -0.99 5.77 20.88
N MET A 7 -0.79 6.06 19.58
CA MET A 7 -1.73 6.91 18.82
C MET A 7 -3.07 6.19 18.59
N LEU A 8 -3.04 4.88 18.33
CA LEU A 8 -4.25 4.10 18.18
C LEU A 8 -5.04 4.03 19.50
N ASP A 9 -4.38 3.78 20.62
CA ASP A 9 -5.03 3.76 21.92
C ASP A 9 -5.61 5.13 22.29
N ALA A 10 -4.85 6.22 22.08
CA ALA A 10 -5.32 7.58 22.31
C ALA A 10 -6.52 8.00 21.44
N ALA A 11 -6.65 7.40 20.25
CA ALA A 11 -7.78 7.61 19.34
C ALA A 11 -9.00 6.69 19.62
N GLY A 12 -8.99 5.92 20.70
CA GLY A 12 -10.05 4.97 21.04
C GLY A 12 -10.00 3.69 20.19
N GLY A 13 -8.79 3.26 19.83
CA GLY A 13 -8.57 2.12 18.94
C GLY A 13 -9.22 0.81 19.39
N ALA A 14 -9.45 0.64 20.70
CA ALA A 14 -10.12 -0.54 21.24
C ALA A 14 -11.61 -0.69 20.81
N ASP A 15 -12.23 0.39 20.35
CA ASP A 15 -13.64 0.43 19.92
C ASP A 15 -13.81 0.34 18.39
N LEU A 16 -12.72 0.07 17.65
CA LEU A 16 -12.75 -0.03 16.20
C LEU A 16 -13.15 -1.45 15.74
N ASP A 17 -14.02 -1.54 14.75
CA ASP A 17 -14.30 -2.79 14.03
C ASP A 17 -13.22 -3.11 12.97
N GLY A 18 -12.58 -2.09 12.42
CA GLY A 18 -11.57 -2.22 11.38
C GLY A 18 -10.56 -1.07 11.38
N LEU A 19 -9.33 -1.37 10.96
CA LEU A 19 -8.24 -0.42 10.81
C LEU A 19 -7.65 -0.55 9.40
N LEU A 20 -7.70 0.53 8.62
CA LEU A 20 -7.10 0.59 7.28
C LEU A 20 -5.84 1.44 7.34
N ILE A 21 -4.71 0.85 6.93
CA ILE A 21 -3.42 1.57 6.82
C ILE A 21 -2.84 1.35 5.43
N ALA A 22 -2.34 2.43 4.82
CA ALA A 22 -1.58 2.38 3.59
C ALA A 22 -0.06 2.43 3.89
N SER A 23 0.69 1.49 3.34
CA SER A 23 2.15 1.47 3.43
C SER A 23 2.75 0.87 2.15
N PRO A 24 3.46 1.68 1.34
CA PRO A 24 3.74 3.13 1.47
C PRO A 24 2.47 4.00 1.39
N ALA A 25 2.45 5.08 2.18
CA ALA A 25 1.29 5.95 2.30
C ALA A 25 1.21 7.04 1.23
N ASN A 26 -0.01 7.33 0.79
CA ASN A 26 -0.35 8.50 0.00
C ASN A 26 -1.01 9.54 0.95
N PRO A 27 -0.50 10.78 1.06
CA PRO A 27 0.52 11.44 0.22
C PRO A 27 1.94 11.45 0.81
N THR A 28 2.18 10.87 1.99
CA THR A 28 3.40 11.11 2.75
C THR A 28 4.62 10.31 2.28
N GLY A 29 4.41 9.20 1.55
CA GLY A 29 5.48 8.28 1.18
C GLY A 29 6.08 7.51 2.36
N SER A 30 5.59 7.69 3.58
CA SER A 30 6.05 6.98 4.76
C SER A 30 5.66 5.50 4.71
N MET A 31 6.48 4.65 5.33
CA MET A 31 6.29 3.21 5.35
C MET A 31 6.27 2.67 6.77
N LEU A 32 5.53 1.60 6.99
CA LEU A 32 5.69 0.74 8.16
C LEU A 32 6.88 -0.20 7.93
N ARG A 33 7.73 -0.32 8.93
CA ARG A 33 8.73 -1.40 8.96
C ARG A 33 8.05 -2.73 9.33
N GLU A 34 8.71 -3.82 9.06
CA GLU A 34 8.17 -5.16 9.35
C GLU A 34 7.81 -5.35 10.82
N ASP A 35 8.65 -4.87 11.73
CA ASP A 35 8.42 -4.93 13.17
C ASP A 35 7.21 -4.09 13.62
N GLU A 36 7.03 -2.90 13.04
CA GLU A 36 5.88 -2.04 13.29
C GLU A 36 4.58 -2.67 12.77
N LEU A 37 4.62 -3.23 11.56
CA LEU A 37 3.48 -3.95 10.99
C LEU A 37 3.06 -5.13 11.87
N LYS A 38 4.02 -5.93 12.34
CA LYS A 38 3.74 -7.06 13.24
C LYS A 38 3.10 -6.63 14.55
N GLN A 39 3.57 -5.54 15.15
CA GLN A 39 2.98 -4.98 16.37
C GLN A 39 1.54 -4.51 16.15
N ILE A 40 1.27 -3.84 15.04
CA ILE A 40 -0.10 -3.40 14.69
C ILE A 40 -1.01 -4.59 14.44
N LEU A 41 -0.54 -5.63 13.74
CA LEU A 41 -1.32 -6.85 13.50
C LEU A 41 -1.65 -7.59 14.80
N GLU A 42 -0.67 -7.67 15.74
CA GLU A 42 -0.92 -8.25 17.07
C GLU A 42 -1.96 -7.45 17.85
N TYR A 43 -1.82 -6.13 17.89
CA TYR A 43 -2.79 -5.22 18.49
C TYR A 43 -4.20 -5.45 17.91
N CYS A 44 -4.32 -5.49 16.60
CA CYS A 44 -5.61 -5.73 15.93
C CYS A 44 -6.21 -7.09 16.30
N ARG A 45 -5.38 -8.13 16.40
CA ARG A 45 -5.81 -9.48 16.79
C ARG A 45 -6.32 -9.51 18.23
N GLU A 46 -5.59 -8.90 19.17
CA GLU A 46 -5.97 -8.84 20.59
C GLU A 46 -7.29 -8.07 20.80
N LYS A 47 -7.50 -7.02 20.04
CA LYS A 47 -8.69 -6.16 20.11
C LYS A 47 -9.82 -6.61 19.19
N GLN A 48 -9.64 -7.68 18.43
CA GLN A 48 -10.60 -8.18 17.45
C GLN A 48 -10.93 -7.16 16.33
N ILE A 49 -9.96 -6.33 15.96
CA ILE A 49 -10.05 -5.33 14.89
C ILE A 49 -9.66 -5.99 13.57
N ARG A 50 -10.47 -5.81 12.51
CA ARG A 50 -10.11 -6.26 11.16
C ARG A 50 -9.04 -5.34 10.57
N TYR A 51 -7.85 -5.88 10.29
CA TYR A 51 -6.80 -5.10 9.62
C TYR A 51 -6.96 -5.13 8.10
N ILE A 52 -6.88 -3.96 7.47
CA ILE A 52 -6.91 -3.78 6.02
C ILE A 52 -5.61 -3.09 5.62
N SER A 53 -4.78 -3.79 4.87
CA SER A 53 -3.50 -3.30 4.37
C SER A 53 -3.66 -2.80 2.94
N ASP A 54 -3.53 -1.50 2.74
CA ASP A 54 -3.42 -0.93 1.39
C ASP A 54 -1.95 -0.94 0.96
N GLU A 55 -1.61 -1.91 0.12
CA GLU A 55 -0.27 -2.19 -0.37
C GLU A 55 -0.08 -1.74 -1.83
N ILE A 56 -0.92 -0.83 -2.30
CA ILE A 56 -0.95 -0.41 -3.71
C ILE A 56 0.39 0.11 -4.24
N TYR A 57 1.27 0.62 -3.35
CA TYR A 57 2.60 1.14 -3.71
C TYR A 57 3.74 0.14 -3.49
N HIS A 58 3.47 -1.12 -3.14
CA HIS A 58 4.49 -2.16 -3.10
C HIS A 58 5.22 -2.25 -4.44
N GLY A 59 6.55 -2.42 -4.40
CA GLY A 59 7.43 -2.34 -5.57
C GLY A 59 7.99 -0.92 -5.85
N ILE A 60 7.41 0.14 -5.27
CA ILE A 60 7.93 1.51 -5.40
C ILE A 60 8.47 1.95 -4.04
N THR A 61 9.72 1.56 -3.73
CA THR A 61 10.39 1.85 -2.46
C THR A 61 11.85 2.22 -2.68
N TYR A 62 12.45 2.92 -1.72
CA TYR A 62 13.78 3.53 -1.84
C TYR A 62 14.67 3.12 -0.66
N GLY A 63 15.19 1.89 -0.73
CA GLY A 63 16.11 1.35 0.29
C GLY A 63 15.43 0.79 1.54
N THR A 64 14.09 0.88 1.65
CA THR A 64 13.30 0.25 2.70
C THR A 64 12.62 -1.00 2.15
N GLU A 65 12.76 -2.12 2.83
CA GLU A 65 12.07 -3.36 2.46
C GLU A 65 10.59 -3.27 2.82
N VAL A 66 9.76 -3.78 1.92
CA VAL A 66 8.31 -3.89 2.16
C VAL A 66 7.98 -5.22 2.82
N ALA A 67 7.02 -5.18 3.74
CA ALA A 67 6.42 -6.36 4.32
C ALA A 67 4.93 -6.39 3.99
N THR A 68 4.42 -7.51 3.51
CA THR A 68 2.98 -7.69 3.30
C THR A 68 2.31 -8.23 4.56
N ALA A 69 1.15 -7.68 4.90
CA ALA A 69 0.37 -8.17 6.04
C ALA A 69 -0.04 -9.65 5.89
N ALA A 70 -0.25 -10.11 4.66
CA ALA A 70 -0.58 -11.52 4.37
C ALA A 70 0.50 -12.52 4.81
N ALA A 71 1.76 -12.08 4.97
CA ALA A 71 2.83 -12.95 5.46
C ALA A 71 2.73 -13.24 6.97
N PHE A 72 2.02 -12.41 7.73
CA PHE A 72 1.99 -12.45 9.20
C PHE A 72 0.60 -12.72 9.79
N ASP A 73 -0.45 -12.41 9.05
CA ASP A 73 -1.83 -12.65 9.51
C ASP A 73 -2.74 -13.06 8.35
N ALA A 74 -3.22 -14.31 8.40
CA ALA A 74 -4.18 -14.85 7.44
C ALA A 74 -5.58 -14.17 7.51
N ASN A 75 -5.85 -13.41 8.57
CA ASN A 75 -7.09 -12.64 8.72
C ASN A 75 -6.98 -11.20 8.20
N ALA A 76 -5.79 -10.76 7.82
CA ALA A 76 -5.61 -9.45 7.19
C ALA A 76 -6.23 -9.43 5.79
N VAL A 77 -6.88 -8.32 5.46
CA VAL A 77 -7.29 -8.01 4.08
C VAL A 77 -6.15 -7.24 3.43
N VAL A 78 -5.62 -7.73 2.32
CA VAL A 78 -4.60 -7.00 1.55
C VAL A 78 -5.20 -6.49 0.25
N ILE A 79 -4.99 -5.22 -0.05
CA ILE A 79 -5.44 -4.57 -1.28
C ILE A 79 -4.21 -4.14 -2.08
N ASN A 80 -4.18 -4.51 -3.34
CA ASN A 80 -3.13 -4.12 -4.26
C ASN A 80 -3.68 -3.82 -5.66
N SER A 81 -2.84 -3.29 -6.56
CA SER A 81 -3.30 -2.85 -7.86
C SER A 81 -2.19 -2.86 -8.91
N PHE A 82 -2.58 -3.02 -10.16
CA PHE A 82 -1.73 -2.81 -11.32
C PHE A 82 -1.50 -1.32 -11.64
N SER A 83 -2.16 -0.40 -10.94
CA SER A 83 -2.14 1.03 -11.25
C SER A 83 -0.79 1.72 -11.02
N LYS A 84 0.05 1.22 -10.08
CA LYS A 84 1.24 1.95 -9.61
C LYS A 84 2.53 1.33 -10.12
N TYR A 85 3.05 0.31 -9.47
CA TYR A 85 4.28 -0.35 -9.90
C TYR A 85 4.19 -0.81 -11.37
N TYR A 86 3.09 -1.44 -11.74
CA TYR A 86 2.88 -1.95 -13.10
C TYR A 86 2.51 -0.88 -14.15
N SER A 87 2.45 0.40 -13.77
CA SER A 87 2.16 1.53 -14.68
C SER A 87 0.83 1.41 -15.46
N MET A 88 -0.15 0.66 -14.93
CA MET A 88 -1.42 0.34 -15.58
C MET A 88 -2.62 1.12 -15.00
N THR A 89 -2.44 2.39 -14.62
CA THR A 89 -3.49 3.20 -13.96
C THR A 89 -4.80 3.25 -14.75
N GLY A 90 -4.73 3.43 -16.07
CA GLY A 90 -5.90 3.50 -16.96
C GLY A 90 -6.63 2.17 -17.19
N TRP A 91 -6.02 1.05 -16.87
CA TRP A 91 -6.57 -0.29 -17.08
C TRP A 91 -7.58 -0.72 -16.02
N ARG A 92 -7.66 0.00 -14.91
CA ARG A 92 -8.63 -0.20 -13.82
C ARG A 92 -8.64 -1.65 -13.29
N LEU A 93 -7.49 -2.19 -12.92
CA LEU A 93 -7.32 -3.53 -12.43
C LEU A 93 -6.54 -3.57 -11.11
N GLY A 94 -6.97 -4.41 -10.19
CA GLY A 94 -6.32 -4.68 -8.92
C GLY A 94 -6.76 -6.04 -8.38
N TRP A 95 -6.28 -6.39 -7.20
CA TRP A 95 -6.64 -7.62 -6.52
C TRP A 95 -6.72 -7.41 -5.01
N MET A 96 -7.38 -8.34 -4.35
CA MET A 96 -7.43 -8.45 -2.90
C MET A 96 -6.99 -9.85 -2.48
N VAL A 97 -6.23 -9.94 -1.39
CA VAL A 97 -6.06 -11.18 -0.63
C VAL A 97 -7.01 -11.10 0.54
N LEU A 98 -7.89 -12.08 0.66
CA LEU A 98 -9.00 -12.06 1.61
C LEU A 98 -8.93 -13.27 2.53
N PRO A 99 -9.28 -13.12 3.82
CA PRO A 99 -9.55 -14.26 4.68
C PRO A 99 -10.77 -15.04 4.19
N GLU A 100 -10.82 -16.33 4.52
CA GLU A 100 -11.82 -17.26 3.98
C GLU A 100 -13.27 -16.83 4.26
N ASP A 101 -13.52 -16.28 5.45
CA ASP A 101 -14.84 -15.79 5.87
C ASP A 101 -15.35 -14.61 5.01
N MET A 102 -14.45 -13.87 4.37
CA MET A 102 -14.78 -12.72 3.53
C MET A 102 -14.90 -13.05 2.03
N LEU A 103 -14.41 -14.19 1.57
CA LEU A 103 -14.42 -14.52 0.15
C LEU A 103 -15.81 -14.43 -0.46
N ARG A 104 -16.77 -15.13 0.11
CA ARG A 104 -18.14 -15.17 -0.44
C ARG A 104 -18.91 -13.84 -0.30
N PRO A 105 -18.85 -13.12 0.84
CA PRO A 105 -19.41 -11.78 0.94
C PRO A 105 -18.85 -10.79 -0.08
N VAL A 106 -17.53 -10.74 -0.25
CA VAL A 106 -16.88 -9.83 -1.19
C VAL A 106 -17.17 -10.21 -2.64
N GLU A 107 -17.19 -11.50 -2.99
CA GLU A 107 -17.61 -11.98 -4.31
C GLU A 107 -19.02 -11.51 -4.67
N ARG A 108 -19.98 -11.65 -3.74
CA ARG A 108 -21.36 -11.18 -3.94
C ARG A 108 -21.42 -9.67 -4.12
N LEU A 109 -20.62 -8.92 -3.35
CA LEU A 109 -20.57 -7.48 -3.46
C LEU A 109 -20.00 -7.06 -4.81
N ALA A 110 -18.86 -7.64 -5.23
CA ALA A 110 -18.25 -7.39 -6.52
C ALA A 110 -19.19 -7.68 -7.69
N GLN A 111 -19.91 -8.81 -7.62
CA GLN A 111 -20.89 -9.25 -8.61
C GLN A 111 -22.01 -8.21 -8.84
N ASN A 112 -22.41 -7.50 -7.78
CA ASN A 112 -23.47 -6.49 -7.84
C ASN A 112 -22.94 -5.08 -8.16
N LEU A 113 -21.69 -4.75 -7.82
CA LEU A 113 -21.11 -3.43 -8.04
C LEU A 113 -20.55 -3.25 -9.45
N PHE A 114 -19.89 -4.26 -10.01
CA PHE A 114 -19.22 -4.12 -11.32
C PHE A 114 -19.13 -5.42 -12.12
N ILE A 115 -19.67 -6.54 -11.63
CA ILE A 115 -19.74 -7.87 -12.27
C ILE A 115 -18.35 -8.51 -12.37
N SER A 116 -17.44 -7.96 -13.16
CA SER A 116 -16.06 -8.44 -13.33
C SER A 116 -15.15 -7.31 -13.82
N ALA A 117 -13.84 -7.49 -13.63
CA ALA A 117 -12.86 -6.61 -14.24
C ALA A 117 -12.87 -6.75 -15.78
N PRO A 118 -12.51 -5.68 -16.54
CA PRO A 118 -12.47 -5.74 -18.01
C PRO A 118 -11.55 -6.86 -18.50
N SER A 119 -12.03 -7.71 -19.41
CA SER A 119 -11.27 -8.87 -19.92
C SER A 119 -9.93 -8.47 -20.54
N LEU A 120 -9.90 -7.36 -21.30
CA LEU A 120 -8.67 -6.86 -21.92
C LEU A 120 -7.62 -6.48 -20.86
N ALA A 121 -8.04 -5.85 -19.75
CA ALA A 121 -7.15 -5.50 -18.64
C ALA A 121 -6.56 -6.74 -17.97
N GLN A 122 -7.35 -7.81 -17.81
CA GLN A 122 -6.88 -9.06 -17.22
C GLN A 122 -5.82 -9.73 -18.11
N HIS A 123 -6.03 -9.77 -19.44
CA HIS A 123 -5.03 -10.30 -20.38
C HIS A 123 -3.73 -9.47 -20.39
N ALA A 124 -3.85 -8.14 -20.37
CA ALA A 124 -2.68 -7.25 -20.30
C ALA A 124 -1.90 -7.44 -19.00
N ALA A 125 -2.58 -7.66 -17.87
CA ALA A 125 -1.95 -7.87 -16.58
C ALA A 125 -1.10 -9.15 -16.52
N ILE A 126 -1.47 -10.20 -17.26
CA ILE A 126 -0.66 -11.43 -17.35
C ILE A 126 0.73 -11.08 -17.92
N ALA A 127 0.78 -10.30 -19.00
CA ALA A 127 2.03 -9.88 -19.61
C ALA A 127 2.83 -8.91 -18.72
N ALA A 128 2.16 -8.11 -17.88
CA ALA A 128 2.82 -7.15 -16.99
C ALA A 128 3.77 -7.82 -15.98
N PHE A 129 3.51 -9.06 -15.58
CA PHE A 129 4.42 -9.82 -14.69
C PHE A 129 5.77 -10.17 -15.35
N GLU A 130 5.85 -10.11 -16.67
CA GLU A 130 7.08 -10.38 -17.43
C GLU A 130 7.87 -9.10 -17.74
N CYS A 131 7.39 -7.92 -17.35
CA CYS A 131 7.97 -6.62 -17.67
C CYS A 131 8.85 -6.05 -16.54
N ALA A 132 9.41 -6.85 -15.65
CA ALA A 132 10.13 -6.40 -14.47
C ALA A 132 11.26 -5.40 -14.81
N GLU A 133 12.05 -5.61 -15.84
CA GLU A 133 13.14 -4.72 -16.25
C GLU A 133 12.64 -3.29 -16.57
N GLU A 134 11.54 -3.18 -17.30
CA GLU A 134 10.94 -1.87 -17.63
C GLU A 134 10.37 -1.20 -16.38
N LEU A 135 9.68 -1.97 -15.54
CA LEU A 135 9.03 -1.49 -14.32
C LEU A 135 10.06 -1.01 -13.29
N ASP A 136 11.13 -1.76 -13.08
CA ASP A 136 12.24 -1.38 -12.21
C ASP A 136 12.99 -0.16 -12.76
N GLY A 137 13.08 -0.03 -14.09
CA GLY A 137 13.58 1.17 -14.76
C GLY A 137 12.76 2.42 -14.44
N ASN A 138 11.42 2.30 -14.30
CA ASN A 138 10.53 3.38 -13.85
C ASN A 138 10.78 3.71 -12.37
N VAL A 139 10.92 2.70 -11.51
CA VAL A 139 11.25 2.91 -10.08
C VAL A 139 12.60 3.62 -9.92
N ALA A 140 13.62 3.22 -10.70
CA ALA A 140 14.92 3.89 -10.72
C ALA A 140 14.82 5.37 -11.17
N ARG A 141 13.89 5.69 -12.08
CA ARG A 141 13.59 7.08 -12.46
C ARG A 141 12.95 7.85 -11.31
N TYR A 142 11.98 7.26 -10.60
CA TYR A 142 11.38 7.89 -9.41
C TYR A 142 12.42 8.14 -8.33
N ALA A 143 13.33 7.20 -8.09
CA ALA A 143 14.42 7.37 -7.13
C ALA A 143 15.31 8.59 -7.47
N ARG A 144 15.74 8.74 -8.73
CA ARG A 144 16.48 9.92 -9.18
C ARG A 144 15.71 11.22 -9.02
N ASN A 145 14.42 11.22 -9.37
CA ASN A 145 13.56 12.39 -9.19
C ASN A 145 13.42 12.76 -7.71
N ARG A 146 13.25 11.76 -6.84
CA ARG A 146 13.21 11.94 -5.39
C ARG A 146 14.49 12.58 -4.86
N GLU A 147 15.66 12.06 -5.23
CA GLU A 147 16.95 12.62 -4.84
C GLU A 147 17.10 14.08 -5.27
N LEU A 148 16.73 14.38 -6.52
CA LEU A 148 16.75 15.74 -7.05
C LEU A 148 15.84 16.67 -6.24
N LEU A 149 14.60 16.28 -5.98
CA LEU A 149 13.65 17.11 -5.25
C LEU A 149 14.09 17.34 -3.80
N LEU A 150 14.56 16.30 -3.10
CA LEU A 150 15.06 16.42 -1.74
C LEU A 150 16.30 17.32 -1.65
N ALA A 151 17.10 17.42 -2.72
CA ALA A 151 18.26 18.30 -2.78
C ALA A 151 17.91 19.76 -3.15
N GLU A 152 16.86 19.97 -3.95
CA GLU A 152 16.54 21.29 -4.49
C GLU A 152 15.46 22.04 -3.70
N LEU A 153 14.45 21.33 -3.16
CA LEU A 153 13.35 21.98 -2.44
C LEU A 153 13.81 22.80 -1.20
N PRO A 154 14.79 22.38 -0.41
CA PRO A 154 15.31 23.21 0.71
C PRO A 154 15.86 24.56 0.25
N LYS A 155 16.39 24.66 -0.96
CA LYS A 155 16.94 25.92 -1.50
C LYS A 155 15.88 26.98 -1.78
N VAL A 156 14.62 26.58 -1.80
CA VAL A 156 13.46 27.48 -2.01
C VAL A 156 12.57 27.59 -0.76
N GLY A 157 13.07 27.12 0.39
CA GLY A 157 12.40 27.26 1.69
C GLY A 157 11.41 26.12 2.02
N LEU A 158 11.45 25.01 1.28
CA LEU A 158 10.69 23.78 1.60
C LEU A 158 11.69 22.76 2.15
N ASP A 159 11.90 22.75 3.44
CA ASP A 159 12.97 21.97 4.13
C ASP A 159 12.43 20.97 5.17
N GLU A 160 11.12 20.98 5.44
CA GLU A 160 10.45 19.99 6.27
C GLU A 160 9.70 18.99 5.41
N PHE A 161 10.11 17.71 5.46
CA PHE A 161 9.51 16.64 4.66
C PHE A 161 9.04 15.48 5.51
N ALA A 162 7.94 14.86 5.09
CA ALA A 162 7.65 13.50 5.49
C ALA A 162 8.70 12.54 4.90
N PRO A 163 9.02 11.42 5.58
CA PRO A 163 9.90 10.40 5.02
C PRO A 163 9.36 9.93 3.67
N ALA A 164 10.12 10.13 2.61
CA ALA A 164 9.77 9.69 1.26
C ALA A 164 10.39 8.31 0.99
N ASP A 165 10.00 7.30 1.79
CA ASP A 165 10.59 5.96 1.77
C ASP A 165 9.98 5.11 0.65
N GLY A 166 8.77 5.44 0.21
CA GLY A 166 8.08 4.74 -0.87
C GLY A 166 7.09 5.64 -1.63
N ALA A 167 6.35 5.04 -2.57
CA ALA A 167 5.49 5.72 -3.52
C ALA A 167 6.27 6.71 -4.42
N PHE A 168 5.63 7.75 -4.93
CA PHE A 168 6.27 8.77 -5.78
C PHE A 168 5.83 10.19 -5.37
N TYR A 169 5.73 10.41 -4.07
CA TYR A 169 5.36 11.68 -3.48
C TYR A 169 6.52 12.27 -2.68
N ILE A 170 6.60 13.59 -2.68
CA ILE A 170 7.30 14.38 -1.67
C ILE A 170 6.22 15.20 -0.96
N TYR A 171 6.09 15.03 0.34
CA TYR A 171 5.15 15.77 1.19
C TYR A 171 5.94 16.75 2.04
N ALA A 172 5.88 18.02 1.68
CA ALA A 172 6.59 19.15 2.28
C ALA A 172 5.63 20.10 2.97
#